data_afad774733a390f0d62680978834fe91
#
_entry.id   afad774733a390f0d62680978834fe91
#
_cell.length_a   1.000
_cell.length_b   1.000
_cell.length_c   1.000
_cell.angle_alpha   90.00
_cell.angle_beta   90.00
_cell.angle_gamma   90.00
#
_symmetry.space_group_name_H-M   'P 1'
#
loop_
_entity.id
_entity.type
_entity.pdbx_description
1 polymer ?
#
loop_
_entity_poly.entity_id
_entity_poly.type
_entity_poly.pdbx_seq_one_letter_code
_entity_poly.pdbx_strand_id
1 'polypeptide(L)' 'MNIPKDPVILVSYINTQLRDFYPSLSELCKSLSLDEADICEKLDSIDYHYNADINQFA' A
#
# COMPACT_ATOMS: atom_id res chain seq x y z
N MET A 1 -4.77 12.97 -6.64
CA MET A 1 -3.70 12.04 -7.03
C MET A 1 -4.32 10.78 -7.62
N ASN A 2 -3.79 10.33 -8.75
CA ASN A 2 -4.29 9.11 -9.39
C ASN A 2 -3.60 7.89 -8.81
N ILE A 3 -4.36 7.06 -8.11
CA ILE A 3 -3.86 5.82 -7.55
C ILE A 3 -4.14 4.70 -8.56
N PRO A 4 -3.14 3.87 -8.88
CA PRO A 4 -3.36 2.76 -9.81
C PRO A 4 -4.47 1.83 -9.32
N LYS A 5 -5.32 1.42 -10.24
CA LYS A 5 -6.43 0.49 -9.93
C LYS A 5 -6.02 -0.96 -10.10
N ASP A 6 -5.03 -1.20 -10.96
CA ASP A 6 -4.49 -2.55 -11.18
C ASP A 6 -3.71 -2.98 -9.93
N PRO A 7 -4.06 -4.10 -9.29
CA PRO A 7 -3.39 -4.51 -8.05
C PRO A 7 -1.88 -4.71 -8.20
N VAL A 8 -1.42 -5.19 -9.35
CA VAL A 8 0.02 -5.41 -9.58
C VAL A 8 0.75 -4.07 -9.63
N ILE A 9 0.17 -3.08 -10.31
CA ILE A 9 0.77 -1.75 -10.37
C ILE A 9 0.62 -1.06 -9.01
N LEU A 10 -0.51 -1.27 -8.36
CA LEU A 10 -0.78 -0.68 -7.05
C LEU A 10 0.24 -1.13 -5.99
N VAL A 11 0.56 -2.43 -5.93
CA VAL A 11 1.52 -2.93 -4.94
C VAL A 11 2.89 -2.30 -5.13
N SER A 12 3.32 -2.13 -6.37
CA SER A 12 4.59 -1.49 -6.69
C SER A 12 4.58 -0.02 -6.23
N TYR A 13 3.50 0.69 -6.53
CA TYR A 13 3.34 2.08 -6.14
C TYR A 13 3.35 2.23 -4.60
N ILE A 14 2.56 1.42 -3.91
CA ILE A 14 2.46 1.49 -2.45
C ILE A 14 3.80 1.15 -1.78
N ASN A 15 4.47 0.09 -2.24
CA ASN A 15 5.76 -0.29 -1.67
C ASN A 15 6.83 0.79 -1.87
N THR A 16 6.81 1.45 -3.01
CA THR A 16 7.73 2.57 -3.26
C THR A 16 7.48 3.73 -2.30
N GLN A 17 6.20 4.05 -2.06
CA GLN A 17 5.83 5.11 -1.12
C GLN A 17 6.23 4.75 0.31
N LEU A 18 6.02 3.51 0.70
CA LEU A 18 6.42 3.05 2.04
C LEU A 18 7.93 3.09 2.23
N ARG A 19 8.67 2.71 1.20
CA ARG A 19 10.14 2.72 1.26
C ARG A 19 10.70 4.13 1.39
N ASP A 20 10.16 5.06 0.60
CA ASP A 20 10.78 6.38 0.44
C ASP A 20 10.17 7.49 1.30
N PHE A 21 8.89 7.39 1.65
CA PHE A 21 8.18 8.54 2.23
C PHE A 21 7.43 8.27 3.52
N TYR A 22 6.97 7.06 3.78
CA TYR A 22 6.09 6.78 4.92
C TYR A 22 6.62 5.66 5.79
N PRO A 23 6.58 5.83 7.13
CA PRO A 23 7.08 4.81 8.05
C PRO A 23 6.13 3.66 8.29
N SER A 24 4.87 3.78 7.84
CA SER A 24 3.85 2.73 8.02
C SER A 24 2.73 2.90 7.02
N LEU A 25 1.97 1.83 6.82
CA LEU A 25 0.80 1.86 5.95
C LEU A 25 -0.26 2.84 6.48
N SER A 26 -0.42 2.90 7.79
CA SER A 26 -1.36 3.84 8.42
C SER A 26 -1.02 5.28 8.06
N GLU A 27 0.26 5.65 8.15
CA GLU A 27 0.71 6.99 7.82
C GLU A 27 0.51 7.30 6.33
N LEU A 28 0.80 6.33 5.48
CA LEU A 28 0.60 6.48 4.03
C LEU A 28 -0.88 6.76 3.72
N CYS A 29 -1.77 5.96 4.26
CA CYS A 29 -3.19 6.08 3.99
C CYS A 29 -3.76 7.39 4.52
N LYS A 30 -3.33 7.83 5.68
CA LYS A 30 -3.71 9.13 6.23
C LYS A 30 -3.27 10.28 5.32
N SER A 31 -2.02 10.24 4.90
CA SER A 31 -1.42 11.31 4.11
C SER A 31 -2.06 11.42 2.72
N LEU A 32 -2.37 10.29 2.11
CA LEU A 32 -2.94 10.25 0.77
C LEU A 32 -4.47 10.16 0.76
N SER A 33 -5.09 10.21 1.93
CA SER A 33 -6.56 10.10 2.08
C SER A 33 -7.10 8.81 1.48
N LEU A 34 -6.41 7.70 1.72
CA LEU A 34 -6.81 6.38 1.24
C LEU A 34 -7.44 5.56 2.36
N ASP A 35 -8.34 4.65 1.98
CA ASP A 35 -8.91 3.69 2.92
C ASP A 35 -7.97 2.50 3.02
N GLU A 36 -7.38 2.30 4.21
CA GLU A 36 -6.43 1.22 4.44
C GLU A 36 -7.04 -0.15 4.17
N ALA A 37 -8.30 -0.36 4.58
CA ALA A 37 -8.99 -1.62 4.35
C ALA A 37 -9.16 -1.90 2.86
N ASP A 38 -9.47 -0.88 2.08
CA ASP A 38 -9.63 -1.00 0.63
C ASP A 38 -8.30 -1.38 -0.04
N ILE A 39 -7.22 -0.74 0.37
CA ILE A 39 -5.88 -1.06 -0.17
C ILE A 39 -5.51 -2.50 0.17
N CYS A 40 -5.71 -2.91 1.42
CA CYS A 40 -5.41 -4.28 1.85
C CYS A 40 -6.23 -5.31 1.08
N GLU A 41 -7.51 -5.02 0.86
CA GLU A 41 -8.39 -5.93 0.12
C GLU A 41 -7.93 -6.10 -1.33
N LYS A 42 -7.58 -4.99 -1.98
CA LYS A 42 -7.10 -5.04 -3.36
C LYS A 42 -5.81 -5.82 -3.50
N LEU A 43 -4.88 -5.63 -2.58
CA LEU A 43 -3.60 -6.33 -2.65
C LEU A 43 -3.71 -7.77 -2.18
N ASP A 44 -4.66 -8.07 -1.30
CA ASP A 44 -4.96 -9.44 -0.90
C ASP A 44 -5.40 -10.28 -2.10
N SER A 45 -6.09 -9.67 -3.07
CA SER A 45 -6.56 -10.36 -4.27
C SER A 45 -5.42 -10.93 -5.12
N ILE A 46 -4.21 -10.42 -4.95
CA ILE A 46 -3.01 -10.93 -5.64
C ILE A 46 -2.01 -11.52 -4.66
N ASP A 47 -2.48 -11.89 -3.47
CA ASP A 47 -1.68 -12.57 -2.45
C ASP A 47 -0.56 -11.72 -1.85
N TYR A 48 -0.74 -10.41 -1.81
CA TYR A 48 0.17 -9.50 -1.13
C TYR A 48 -0.44 -9.01 0.16
N HIS A 49 0.32 -9.15 1.25
CA HIS A 49 -0.12 -8.75 2.58
C HIS A 49 0.89 -7.81 3.21
N TYR A 50 0.41 -6.82 3.95
CA TYR A 50 1.29 -5.86 4.58
C TYR A 50 2.07 -6.53 5.73
N ASN A 51 3.39 -6.40 5.69
CA ASN A 51 4.27 -6.88 6.73
C ASN A 51 4.90 -5.66 7.43
N ALA A 52 4.45 -5.39 8.66
CA ALA A 52 4.89 -4.21 9.40
C ALA A 52 6.38 -4.28 9.77
N ASP A 53 6.93 -5.49 9.92
CA ASP A 53 8.33 -5.66 10.28
C ASP A 53 9.27 -5.11 9.21
N ILE A 54 8.88 -5.19 7.96
CA ILE A 54 9.68 -4.71 6.84
C ILE A 54 9.03 -3.51 6.14
N ASN A 55 7.88 -3.07 6.66
CA ASN A 55 7.13 -1.93 6.12
C ASN A 55 6.89 -2.04 4.62
N GLN A 56 6.39 -3.19 4.19
CA GLN A 56 6.05 -3.39 2.77
C GLN A 56 5.05 -4.53 2.62
N PHE A 57 4.37 -4.52 1.47
CA PHE A 57 3.53 -5.65 1.08
C PHE A 57 4.41 -6.75 0.48
N ALA A 58 4.19 -7.96 0.91
CA ALA A 58 4.98 -9.11 0.46
C ALA A 58 4.14 -10.38 0.30
#